data_196e4999d564eccf8a734ea1adbf263f
#
_entry.id   196e4999d564eccf8a734ea1adbf263f
#
_cell.length_a   1.000
_cell.length_b   1.000
_cell.length_c   1.000
_cell.angle_alpha   90.00
_cell.angle_beta   90.00
_cell.angle_gamma   90.00
#
_symmetry.space_group_name_H-M   'P 1'
#
loop_
_entity.id
_entity.type
_entity.pdbx_description
1 polymer ?
#
loop_
_entity_poly.entity_id
_entity_poly.type
_entity_poly.pdbx_seq_one_letter_code
_entity_poly.pdbx_strand_id
1 'polypeptide(L)'
;MAGLSMGGMETKLITLRRPEVFGYWGLLSGGQYAPDEIKDTKVVKYIFEGCGSKENPDGINSSVAALKAAGYNAEGLISEGTAHEFLTWRRCLYQMAQSLFK
;
A
#
# COMPACT_ATOMS: atom_id res chain seq x y z
N MET A 1 -5.93 -0.86 -8.09
CA MET A 1 -4.68 -0.49 -8.76
C MET A 1 -3.50 -0.72 -7.84
N ALA A 2 -2.44 -1.26 -8.37
CA ALA A 2 -1.22 -1.52 -7.61
C ALA A 2 0.00 -1.20 -8.46
N GLY A 3 1.14 -0.89 -7.81
CA GLY A 3 2.36 -0.58 -8.52
C GLY A 3 3.60 -0.88 -7.70
N LEU A 4 4.70 -1.12 -8.38
CA LEU A 4 6.01 -1.40 -7.81
C LEU A 4 6.91 -0.18 -8.00
N SER A 5 7.68 0.18 -6.96
CA SER A 5 8.70 1.19 -7.08
C SER A 5 8.15 2.50 -7.67
N MET A 6 8.66 2.96 -8.80
CA MET A 6 8.15 4.16 -9.48
C MET A 6 6.68 3.99 -9.89
N GLY A 7 6.27 2.79 -10.32
CA GLY A 7 4.87 2.47 -10.59
C GLY A 7 3.99 2.58 -9.34
N GLY A 8 4.57 2.33 -8.16
CA GLY A 8 3.90 2.55 -6.89
C GLY A 8 3.65 4.03 -6.64
N MET A 9 4.63 4.89 -6.91
CA MET A 9 4.46 6.34 -6.78
C MET A 9 3.40 6.86 -7.74
N GLU A 10 3.37 6.37 -8.98
CA GLU A 10 2.34 6.72 -9.95
C GLU A 10 0.97 6.24 -9.50
N THR A 11 0.89 5.02 -8.96
CA THR A 11 -0.35 4.47 -8.40
C THR A 11 -0.86 5.36 -7.27
N LYS A 12 0.02 5.81 -6.39
CA LYS A 12 -0.36 6.72 -5.30
C LYS A 12 -0.97 8.00 -5.85
N LEU A 13 -0.32 8.63 -6.81
CA LEU A 13 -0.81 9.89 -7.40
C LEU A 13 -2.16 9.71 -8.09
N ILE A 14 -2.31 8.64 -8.86
CA ILE A 14 -3.55 8.38 -9.60
C ILE A 14 -4.70 8.07 -8.64
N THR A 15 -4.47 7.20 -7.66
CA THR A 15 -5.53 6.82 -6.72
C THR A 15 -5.97 7.98 -5.84
N LEU A 16 -5.05 8.87 -5.44
CA LEU A 16 -5.39 10.06 -4.67
C LEU A 16 -6.17 11.09 -5.51
N ARG A 17 -5.88 11.19 -6.80
CA ARG A 17 -6.58 12.12 -7.70
C ARG A 17 -7.97 11.63 -8.09
N ARG A 18 -8.09 10.33 -8.35
CA ARG A 18 -9.33 9.72 -8.85
C ARG A 18 -9.70 8.50 -8.00
N PRO A 19 -9.98 8.72 -6.71
CA PRO A 19 -10.28 7.60 -5.81
C PRO A 19 -11.53 6.81 -6.21
N GLU A 20 -12.45 7.45 -6.92
CA GLU A 20 -13.68 6.81 -7.37
C GLU A 20 -13.48 5.75 -8.45
N VAL A 21 -12.31 5.72 -9.10
CA VAL A 21 -12.03 4.77 -10.18
C VAL A 21 -11.56 3.42 -9.65
N PHE A 22 -10.79 3.42 -8.56
CA PHE A 22 -10.20 2.20 -8.02
C PHE A 22 -10.51 2.06 -6.52
N GLY A 23 -11.19 0.99 -6.13
CA GLY A 23 -11.52 0.74 -4.72
C GLY A 23 -10.41 0.03 -3.94
N TYR A 24 -9.49 -0.65 -4.64
CA TYR A 24 -8.41 -1.45 -4.04
C TYR A 24 -7.07 -0.86 -4.46
N TRP A 25 -6.27 -0.46 -3.48
CA TRP A 25 -5.01 0.24 -3.70
C TRP A 25 -3.84 -0.56 -3.13
N GLY A 26 -2.73 -0.64 -3.86
CA GLY A 26 -1.53 -1.35 -3.40
C GLY A 26 -0.25 -0.64 -3.81
N LEU A 27 0.62 -0.39 -2.84
CA LEU A 27 1.94 0.21 -3.06
C LEU A 27 3.02 -0.77 -2.59
N LEU A 28 3.86 -1.20 -3.52
CA LEU A 28 4.95 -2.14 -3.27
C LEU A 28 6.28 -1.41 -3.48
N SER A 29 6.96 -1.10 -2.38
CA SER A 29 8.18 -0.29 -2.39
C SER A 29 7.97 1.06 -3.09
N GLY A 30 6.75 1.60 -2.99
CA GLY A 30 6.36 2.83 -3.69
C GLY A 30 5.89 3.96 -2.78
N GLY A 31 6.18 3.86 -1.49
CA GLY A 31 5.75 4.87 -0.52
C GLY A 31 4.56 4.42 0.31
N GLN A 32 3.86 5.39 0.88
CA GLN A 32 2.70 5.12 1.72
C GLN A 32 1.68 6.24 1.61
N TYR A 33 0.47 5.96 2.08
CA TYR A 33 -0.60 6.95 2.16
C TYR A 33 -0.68 7.52 3.58
N ALA A 34 -1.11 8.78 3.69
CA ALA A 34 -1.54 9.35 4.96
C ALA A 34 -3.07 9.50 4.92
N PRO A 35 -3.77 9.31 6.04
CA PRO A 35 -5.24 9.38 6.04
C PRO A 35 -5.79 10.71 5.52
N ASP A 36 -5.11 11.81 5.81
CA ASP A 36 -5.53 13.16 5.41
C ASP A 36 -5.32 13.42 3.91
N GLU A 37 -4.56 12.60 3.21
CA GLU A 37 -4.41 12.71 1.77
C GLU A 37 -5.63 12.17 1.01
N ILE A 38 -6.41 11.30 1.62
CA ILE A 38 -7.54 10.62 0.97
C ILE A 38 -8.79 11.48 1.13
N LYS A 39 -9.31 11.99 0.01
CA LYS A 39 -10.43 12.94 0.03
C LYS A 39 -11.80 12.28 0.15
N ASP A 40 -11.96 11.08 -0.42
CA ASP A 40 -13.24 10.37 -0.39
C ASP A 40 -13.06 8.99 0.21
N THR A 41 -13.38 8.89 1.50
CA THR A 41 -13.18 7.66 2.26
C THR A 41 -14.14 6.54 1.90
N LYS A 42 -15.28 6.88 1.29
CA LYS A 42 -16.35 5.90 1.02
C LYS A 42 -16.03 4.96 -0.13
N VAL A 43 -15.19 5.40 -1.07
CA VAL A 43 -14.87 4.60 -2.27
C VAL A 43 -13.67 3.68 -2.05
N VAL A 44 -12.88 3.93 -1.02
CA VAL A 44 -11.68 3.13 -0.74
C VAL A 44 -12.06 1.90 0.07
N LYS A 45 -11.91 0.73 -0.52
CA LYS A 45 -12.30 -0.53 0.11
C LYS A 45 -11.13 -1.28 0.74
N TYR A 46 -9.92 -1.04 0.26
CA TYR A 46 -8.74 -1.77 0.73
C TYR A 46 -7.47 -1.03 0.33
N ILE A 47 -6.53 -0.91 1.26
CA ILE A 47 -5.22 -0.31 1.01
C ILE A 47 -4.14 -1.30 1.48
N PHE A 48 -3.19 -1.59 0.60
CA PHE A 48 -2.02 -2.40 0.92
C PHE A 48 -0.75 -1.57 0.73
N GLU A 49 0.16 -1.67 1.68
CA GLU A 49 1.48 -1.05 1.59
C GLU A 49 2.53 -2.06 2.02
N GLY A 50 3.60 -2.19 1.27
CA GLY A 50 4.65 -3.12 1.60
C GLY A 50 6.03 -2.68 1.16
N CYS A 51 7.05 -3.17 1.86
CA CYS A 51 8.45 -2.96 1.49
C CYS A 51 9.34 -4.05 2.12
N GLY A 52 10.62 -4.03 1.78
CA GLY A 52 11.62 -4.88 2.44
C GLY A 52 12.08 -4.27 3.75
N SER A 53 12.54 -5.10 4.67
CA SER A 53 13.02 -4.64 5.98
C SER A 53 14.25 -3.73 5.87
N LYS A 54 14.95 -3.80 4.75
CA LYS A 54 16.13 -2.96 4.48
C LYS A 54 15.77 -1.63 3.80
N GLU A 55 14.49 -1.37 3.55
CA GLU A 55 14.00 -0.11 2.99
C GLU A 55 13.54 0.83 4.11
N ASN A 56 12.25 1.14 4.18
CA ASN A 56 11.69 2.03 5.21
C ASN A 56 10.49 1.37 5.92
N PRO A 57 10.75 0.33 6.73
CA PRO A 57 9.65 -0.40 7.39
C PRO A 57 8.89 0.46 8.41
N ASP A 58 9.58 1.37 9.08
CA ASP A 58 8.92 2.22 10.09
C ASP A 58 7.87 3.14 9.46
N GLY A 59 8.16 3.68 8.29
CA GLY A 59 7.21 4.51 7.55
C GLY A 59 5.97 3.72 7.15
N ILE A 60 6.16 2.50 6.68
CA ILE A 60 5.05 1.61 6.30
C ILE A 60 4.20 1.25 7.54
N ASN A 61 4.84 0.84 8.62
CA ASN A 61 4.12 0.46 9.84
C ASN A 61 3.33 1.64 10.42
N SER A 62 3.93 2.83 10.45
CA SER A 62 3.26 4.03 10.95
C SER A 62 2.06 4.40 10.08
N SER A 63 2.23 4.33 8.77
CA SER A 63 1.16 4.63 7.80
C SER A 63 -0.02 3.66 7.95
N VAL A 64 0.25 2.37 8.00
CA VAL A 64 -0.80 1.36 8.14
C VAL A 64 -1.56 1.55 9.45
N ALA A 65 -0.85 1.82 10.55
CA ALA A 65 -1.48 2.08 11.84
C ALA A 65 -2.39 3.31 11.79
N ALA A 66 -1.92 4.40 11.16
CA ALA A 66 -2.69 5.63 11.01
C ALA A 66 -3.93 5.41 10.15
N LEU A 67 -3.82 4.66 9.06
CA LEU A 67 -4.95 4.34 8.19
C LEU A 67 -6.00 3.51 8.91
N LYS A 68 -5.59 2.51 9.67
CA LYS A 68 -6.51 1.70 10.47
C LYS A 68 -7.21 2.54 11.53
N ALA A 69 -6.48 3.44 12.18
CA ALA A 69 -7.07 4.34 13.20
C ALA A 69 -8.10 5.28 12.58
N ALA A 70 -7.95 5.63 11.31
CA ALA A 70 -8.90 6.46 10.57
C ALA A 70 -10.08 5.67 10.01
N GLY A 71 -10.12 4.34 10.19
CA GLY A 71 -11.24 3.51 9.77
C GLY A 71 -11.06 2.80 8.42
N TYR A 72 -9.89 2.86 7.82
CA TYR A 72 -9.62 2.17 6.55
C TYR A 72 -9.29 0.71 6.77
N ASN A 73 -9.64 -0.14 5.80
CA ASN A 73 -9.19 -1.52 5.73
C ASN A 73 -7.79 -1.54 5.13
N ALA A 74 -6.78 -1.36 5.97
CA ALA A 74 -5.39 -1.26 5.55
C ALA A 74 -4.58 -2.47 6.04
N GLU A 75 -3.63 -2.90 5.21
CA GLU A 75 -2.75 -4.02 5.51
C GLU A 75 -1.34 -3.69 5.04
N GLY A 76 -0.36 -4.17 5.79
CA GLY A 76 1.04 -3.94 5.43
C GLY A 76 1.86 -5.22 5.54
N LEU A 77 2.96 -5.25 4.81
CA LEU A 77 3.91 -6.35 4.89
C LEU A 77 5.34 -5.80 4.84
N ILE A 78 6.15 -6.23 5.79
CA ILE A 78 7.58 -5.98 5.75
C ILE A 78 8.26 -7.30 5.39
N SER A 79 8.91 -7.34 4.24
CA SER A 79 9.62 -8.54 3.77
C SER A 79 10.98 -8.62 4.46
N GLU A 80 11.11 -9.56 5.38
CA GLU A 80 12.32 -9.69 6.19
C GLU A 80 13.55 -10.03 5.35
N GLY A 81 14.66 -9.34 5.63
CA GLY A 81 15.93 -9.59 4.99
C GLY A 81 16.04 -9.10 3.56
N THR A 82 15.06 -8.37 3.05
CA THR A 82 15.03 -7.91 1.66
C THR A 82 15.01 -6.39 1.55
N ALA A 83 15.30 -5.88 0.37
CA ALA A 83 15.35 -4.45 0.07
C ALA A 83 14.46 -4.16 -1.13
N HIS A 84 14.85 -3.18 -1.96
CA HIS A 84 14.12 -2.77 -3.16
C HIS A 84 14.38 -3.78 -4.29
N GLU A 85 13.75 -4.94 -4.20
CA GLU A 85 14.07 -6.07 -5.08
C GLU A 85 12.87 -6.97 -5.34
N PHE A 86 13.01 -7.89 -6.29
CA PHE A 86 11.94 -8.76 -6.77
C PHE A 86 11.33 -9.64 -5.67
N LEU A 87 12.15 -10.16 -4.75
CA LEU A 87 11.66 -11.02 -3.69
C LEU A 87 10.70 -10.25 -2.76
N THR A 88 11.02 -8.99 -2.44
CA THR A 88 10.13 -8.10 -1.68
C THR A 88 8.78 -8.00 -2.38
N TRP A 89 8.80 -7.68 -3.66
CA TRP A 89 7.58 -7.43 -4.44
C TRP A 89 6.74 -8.68 -4.60
N ARG A 90 7.38 -9.84 -4.80
CA ARG A 90 6.70 -11.13 -4.90
C ARG A 90 5.96 -11.47 -3.61
N ARG A 91 6.61 -11.26 -2.46
CA ARG A 91 6.00 -11.50 -1.15
C ARG A 91 4.82 -10.56 -0.91
N CYS A 92 4.99 -9.28 -1.24
CA CYS A 92 3.92 -8.29 -1.10
C CYS A 92 2.73 -8.63 -1.99
N LEU A 93 2.98 -8.96 -3.23
CA LEU A 93 1.91 -9.31 -4.18
C LEU A 93 1.14 -10.54 -3.72
N TYR A 94 1.84 -11.55 -3.23
CA TYR A 94 1.22 -12.77 -2.71
C TYR A 94 0.28 -12.45 -1.54
N GLN A 95 0.74 -11.65 -0.59
CA GLN A 95 -0.06 -11.27 0.56
C GLN A 95 -1.28 -10.45 0.15
N MET A 96 -1.09 -9.47 -0.71
CA MET A 96 -2.17 -8.61 -1.20
C MET A 96 -3.22 -9.43 -1.95
N ALA A 97 -2.79 -10.35 -2.81
CA ALA A 97 -3.71 -11.17 -3.59
C ALA A 97 -4.61 -12.04 -2.70
N GLN A 98 -4.08 -12.56 -1.60
CA GLN A 98 -4.89 -13.33 -0.65
C GLN A 98 -6.02 -12.49 -0.05
N SER A 99 -5.75 -11.23 0.23
CA SER A 99 -6.76 -10.33 0.79
C SER A 99 -7.79 -9.88 -0.23
N LEU A 100 -7.40 -9.74 -1.50
CA LEU A 100 -8.30 -9.32 -2.57
C LEU A 100 -9.37 -10.36 -2.91
N PHE A 101 -9.04 -11.64 -2.74
CA PHE A 101 -9.91 -12.73 -3.17
C PHE A 101 -10.55 -13.48 -1.99
N LYS A 102 -10.67 -12.83 -0.87
CA LYS A 102 -11.39 -13.37 0.28
C LYS A 102 -12.89 -13.23 0.12
#